data_eff5093929ad1cdd57eb5c1ac66d55e2
#
_entry.id   eff5093929ad1cdd57eb5c1ac66d55e2
#
_cell.length_a   1.000
_cell.length_b   1.000
_cell.length_c   1.000
_cell.angle_alpha   90.00
_cell.angle_beta   90.00
_cell.angle_gamma   90.00
#
_symmetry.space_group_name_H-M   'P 1'
#
loop_
_entity.id
_entity.type
_entity.pdbx_description
1 polymer ?
#
loop_
_entity_poly.entity_id
_entity_poly.type
_entity_poly.pdbx_seq_one_letter_code
_entity_poly.pdbx_strand_id
1 'polypeptide(L)'
;MSEQQLLTEREIHAFGIHILIKKLEEDGWIIESADPGADRATHPQIVGHKDGEIGFFVVRTAMYPGKGRIEGEEVFQNQVLHAGKHGAACYFASLGIASAAGESEEAKSTPVKGVHYHISFDGLVRMSLPEPKVTH
;
A
#
# COMPACT_ATOMS: atom_id res chain seq x y z
N MET A 1 -35.90 -5.20 3.92
CA MET A 1 -34.68 -4.42 4.20
C MET A 1 -33.48 -5.13 3.59
N SER A 2 -32.82 -4.48 2.68
CA SER A 2 -31.57 -5.03 2.17
C SER A 2 -30.46 -4.72 3.18
N GLU A 3 -29.84 -5.76 3.69
CA GLU A 3 -28.65 -5.58 4.52
C GLU A 3 -27.54 -5.00 3.66
N GLN A 4 -26.84 -3.99 4.19
CA GLN A 4 -25.67 -3.43 3.52
C GLN A 4 -24.57 -4.49 3.53
N GLN A 5 -24.05 -4.80 2.35
CA GLN A 5 -22.89 -5.67 2.26
C GLN A 5 -21.61 -4.82 2.46
N LEU A 6 -20.76 -5.30 3.33
CA LEU A 6 -19.51 -4.62 3.65
C LEU A 6 -18.34 -5.32 3.00
N LEU A 7 -17.34 -4.53 2.60
CA LEU A 7 -16.07 -5.07 2.13
C LEU A 7 -15.28 -5.62 3.32
N THR A 8 -14.63 -6.74 3.11
CA THR A 8 -13.68 -7.28 4.08
C THR A 8 -12.37 -6.49 4.03
N GLU A 9 -11.53 -6.63 5.06
CA GLU A 9 -10.20 -6.01 5.06
C GLU A 9 -9.37 -6.45 3.85
N ARG A 10 -9.47 -7.71 3.46
CA ARG A 10 -8.81 -8.23 2.27
C ARG A 10 -9.29 -7.54 1.00
N GLU A 11 -10.58 -7.33 0.88
CA GLU A 11 -11.17 -6.64 -0.28
C GLU A 11 -10.75 -5.17 -0.33
N ILE A 12 -10.70 -4.50 0.81
CA ILE A 12 -10.25 -3.10 0.92
C ILE A 12 -8.78 -3.01 0.49
N HIS A 13 -7.96 -3.93 0.97
CA HIS A 13 -6.54 -3.97 0.65
C HIS A 13 -6.33 -4.20 -0.87
N ALA A 14 -7.05 -5.16 -1.44
CA ALA A 14 -6.98 -5.44 -2.88
C ALA A 14 -7.44 -4.24 -3.72
N PHE A 15 -8.48 -3.56 -3.27
CA PHE A 15 -8.98 -2.35 -3.94
C PHE A 15 -7.91 -1.24 -3.91
N GLY A 16 -7.28 -1.02 -2.76
CA GLY A 16 -6.21 -0.03 -2.62
C GLY A 16 -5.03 -0.33 -3.53
N ILE A 17 -4.63 -1.59 -3.62
CA ILE A 17 -3.55 -2.02 -4.51
C ILE A 17 -3.91 -1.75 -5.96
N HIS A 18 -5.14 -2.05 -6.36
CA HIS A 18 -5.60 -1.80 -7.73
C HIS A 18 -5.52 -0.32 -8.10
N ILE A 19 -5.94 0.56 -7.19
CA ILE A 19 -5.87 2.01 -7.41
C ILE A 19 -4.42 2.48 -7.48
N LEU A 20 -3.57 1.96 -6.59
CA LEU A 20 -2.15 2.33 -6.59
C LEU A 20 -1.45 1.90 -7.89
N ILE A 21 -1.77 0.72 -8.41
CA ILE A 21 -1.21 0.27 -9.68
C ILE A 21 -1.48 1.29 -10.78
N LYS A 22 -2.70 1.80 -10.88
CA LYS A 22 -3.05 2.81 -11.87
C LYS A 22 -2.22 4.09 -11.71
N LYS A 23 -2.03 4.54 -10.47
CA LYS A 23 -1.21 5.72 -10.19
C LYS A 23 0.25 5.50 -10.55
N LEU A 24 0.79 4.32 -10.26
CA LEU A 24 2.16 3.99 -10.61
C LEU A 24 2.34 3.93 -12.13
N GLU A 25 1.39 3.35 -12.85
CA GLU A 25 1.44 3.32 -14.31
C GLU A 25 1.38 4.72 -14.92
N GLU A 26 0.57 5.61 -14.35
CA GLU A 26 0.52 7.01 -14.77
C GLU A 26 1.87 7.70 -14.57
N ASP A 27 2.61 7.32 -13.54
CA ASP A 27 3.94 7.86 -13.24
C ASP A 27 5.05 7.20 -14.05
N GLY A 28 4.72 6.26 -14.93
CA GLY A 28 5.69 5.61 -15.81
C GLY A 28 6.21 4.27 -15.35
N TRP A 29 5.70 3.73 -14.24
CA TRP A 29 6.08 2.40 -13.77
C TRP A 29 5.43 1.33 -14.64
N ILE A 30 6.19 0.29 -14.96
CA ILE A 30 5.68 -0.91 -15.60
C ILE A 30 5.53 -1.96 -14.49
N ILE A 31 4.31 -2.41 -14.28
CA ILE A 31 4.01 -3.34 -13.19
C ILE A 31 4.29 -4.78 -13.64
N GLU A 32 5.19 -5.45 -12.94
CA GLU A 32 5.57 -6.83 -13.25
C GLU A 32 4.71 -7.83 -12.49
N SER A 33 4.38 -7.52 -11.25
CA SER A 33 3.53 -8.40 -10.45
C SER A 33 2.79 -7.61 -9.38
N ALA A 34 1.65 -8.13 -8.98
CA ALA A 34 0.87 -7.60 -7.87
C ALA A 34 0.25 -8.78 -7.13
N ASP A 35 0.50 -8.87 -5.82
CA ASP A 35 -0.03 -9.92 -4.97
C ASP A 35 -0.55 -9.31 -3.68
N PRO A 36 -1.88 -9.05 -3.60
CA PRO A 36 -2.48 -8.53 -2.36
C PRO A 36 -2.30 -9.49 -1.18
N GLY A 37 -2.13 -10.78 -1.44
CA GLY A 37 -1.92 -11.80 -0.41
C GLY A 37 -0.47 -12.06 -0.06
N ALA A 38 0.48 -11.26 -0.56
CA ALA A 38 1.89 -11.43 -0.25
C ALA A 38 2.14 -11.32 1.27
N ASP A 39 3.12 -12.08 1.75
CA ASP A 39 3.49 -12.08 3.16
C ASP A 39 3.87 -10.67 3.61
N ARG A 40 3.07 -10.08 4.49
CA ARG A 40 3.26 -8.70 4.96
C ARG A 40 4.58 -8.48 5.68
N ALA A 41 5.14 -9.52 6.29
CA ALA A 41 6.37 -9.40 7.05
C ALA A 41 7.61 -9.30 6.15
N THR A 42 7.58 -9.87 4.95
CA THR A 42 8.79 -10.08 4.16
C THR A 42 8.69 -9.71 2.69
N HIS A 43 7.49 -9.61 2.13
CA HIS A 43 7.30 -9.44 0.68
C HIS A 43 6.51 -8.18 0.33
N PRO A 44 6.84 -7.51 -0.80
CA PRO A 44 6.04 -6.39 -1.28
C PRO A 44 4.75 -6.86 -1.92
N GLN A 45 3.76 -6.00 -2.00
CA GLN A 45 2.51 -6.29 -2.67
C GLN A 45 2.58 -6.01 -4.17
N ILE A 46 3.46 -5.12 -4.60
CA ILE A 46 3.64 -4.75 -6.00
C ILE A 46 5.12 -4.75 -6.34
N VAL A 47 5.47 -5.26 -7.52
CA VAL A 47 6.81 -5.15 -8.09
C VAL A 47 6.68 -4.50 -9.47
N GLY A 48 7.51 -3.51 -9.73
CA GLY A 48 7.53 -2.83 -11.01
C GLY A 48 8.92 -2.36 -11.39
N HIS A 49 9.05 -1.81 -12.58
CA HIS A 49 10.31 -1.20 -12.99
C HIS A 49 10.06 0.10 -13.75
N LYS A 50 11.02 1.00 -13.64
CA LYS A 50 10.99 2.30 -14.29
C LYS A 50 12.42 2.75 -14.53
N ASP A 51 12.74 3.11 -15.78
CA ASP A 51 14.06 3.63 -16.16
C ASP A 51 15.22 2.76 -15.69
N GLY A 52 15.04 1.44 -15.75
CA GLY A 52 16.07 0.49 -15.34
C GLY A 52 16.11 0.19 -13.84
N GLU A 53 15.31 0.85 -13.05
CA GLU A 53 15.22 0.64 -11.60
C GLU A 53 14.08 -0.32 -11.30
N ILE A 54 14.32 -1.28 -10.40
CA ILE A 54 13.29 -2.17 -9.88
C ILE A 54 12.75 -1.56 -8.59
N GLY A 55 11.43 -1.47 -8.48
CA GLY A 55 10.76 -0.97 -7.29
C GLY A 55 9.94 -2.08 -6.62
N PHE A 56 10.13 -2.23 -5.32
CA PHE A 56 9.30 -3.08 -4.47
C PHE A 56 8.39 -2.14 -3.66
N PHE A 57 7.09 -2.30 -3.82
CA PHE A 57 6.11 -1.42 -3.18
C PHE A 57 5.40 -2.15 -2.06
N VAL A 58 5.65 -1.70 -0.84
CA VAL A 58 4.99 -2.21 0.37
C VAL A 58 3.74 -1.37 0.58
N VAL A 59 2.58 -1.98 0.43
CA VAL A 59 1.30 -1.27 0.43
C VAL A 59 0.51 -1.61 1.68
N ARG A 60 0.03 -0.60 2.36
CA ARG A 60 -0.87 -0.76 3.51
C ARG A 60 -2.09 0.14 3.32
N THR A 61 -3.23 -0.38 3.69
CA THR A 61 -4.51 0.30 3.52
C THR A 61 -5.27 0.32 4.84
N ALA A 62 -6.09 1.34 5.03
CA ALA A 62 -7.00 1.42 6.17
C ALA A 62 -8.21 2.27 5.79
N MET A 63 -9.34 2.01 6.45
CA MET A 63 -10.52 2.84 6.30
C MET A 63 -10.34 4.16 7.05
N TYR A 64 -10.94 5.22 6.49
CA TYR A 64 -11.00 6.53 7.11
C TYR A 64 -11.47 6.44 8.58
N PRO A 65 -10.91 7.19 9.49
CA PRO A 65 -9.87 8.21 9.31
C PRO A 65 -8.44 7.66 9.35
N GLY A 66 -8.26 6.36 9.43
CA GLY A 66 -6.95 5.75 9.46
C GLY A 66 -6.28 5.75 8.10
N LYS A 67 -4.99 5.52 8.13
CA LYS A 67 -4.17 5.26 6.95
C LYS A 67 -3.36 4.00 7.18
N GLY A 68 -3.01 3.31 6.12
CA GLY A 68 -2.21 2.11 6.21
C GLY A 68 -0.87 2.39 6.91
N ARG A 69 -0.46 1.48 7.77
CA ARG A 69 0.81 1.58 8.52
C ARG A 69 1.56 0.28 8.44
N ILE A 70 2.87 0.39 8.42
CA ILE A 70 3.73 -0.79 8.52
C ILE A 70 3.67 -1.34 9.95
N GLU A 71 3.76 -2.66 10.10
CA GLU A 71 3.49 -3.36 11.35
C GLU A 71 4.64 -3.32 12.37
N GLY A 72 5.58 -2.41 12.19
CA GLY A 72 6.67 -2.20 13.13
C GLY A 72 8.02 -2.24 12.47
N GLU A 73 9.05 -2.00 13.28
CA GLU A 73 10.42 -1.86 12.79
C GLU A 73 10.97 -3.16 12.19
N GLU A 74 10.61 -4.30 12.77
CA GLU A 74 11.07 -5.59 12.24
C GLU A 74 10.56 -5.83 10.83
N VAL A 75 9.26 -5.55 10.57
CA VAL A 75 8.69 -5.66 9.24
C VAL A 75 9.36 -4.68 8.28
N PHE A 76 9.58 -3.45 8.73
CA PHE A 76 10.28 -2.44 7.95
C PHE A 76 11.65 -2.94 7.51
N GLN A 77 12.45 -3.45 8.45
CA GLN A 77 13.79 -3.95 8.16
C GLN A 77 13.74 -5.14 7.21
N ASN A 78 12.84 -6.09 7.44
CA ASN A 78 12.69 -7.28 6.58
C ASN A 78 12.36 -6.90 5.15
N GLN A 79 11.45 -5.96 4.95
CA GLN A 79 11.07 -5.51 3.62
C GLN A 79 12.24 -4.83 2.90
N VAL A 80 12.97 -3.96 3.58
CA VAL A 80 14.13 -3.27 2.99
C VAL A 80 15.22 -4.28 2.63
N LEU A 81 15.52 -5.23 3.51
CA LEU A 81 16.52 -6.26 3.25
C LEU A 81 16.12 -7.16 2.08
N HIS A 82 14.85 -7.53 2.01
CA HIS A 82 14.34 -8.35 0.91
C HIS A 82 14.50 -7.61 -0.43
N ALA A 83 14.13 -6.34 -0.49
CA ALA A 83 14.31 -5.53 -1.68
C ALA A 83 15.79 -5.43 -2.07
N GLY A 84 16.66 -5.21 -1.10
CA GLY A 84 18.10 -5.12 -1.32
C GLY A 84 18.69 -6.38 -1.91
N LYS A 85 18.23 -7.55 -1.49
CA LYS A 85 18.67 -8.84 -2.03
C LYS A 85 18.35 -9.00 -3.52
N HIS A 86 17.30 -8.31 -3.98
CA HIS A 86 16.87 -8.34 -5.38
C HIS A 86 17.35 -7.13 -6.19
N GLY A 87 18.20 -6.30 -5.60
CA GLY A 87 18.66 -5.08 -6.26
C GLY A 87 17.58 -4.05 -6.50
N ALA A 88 16.53 -4.07 -5.67
CA ALA A 88 15.36 -3.21 -5.80
C ALA A 88 15.37 -2.09 -4.79
N ALA A 89 14.78 -0.95 -5.18
CA ALA A 89 14.44 0.10 -4.24
C ALA A 89 13.14 -0.29 -3.51
N CYS A 90 13.05 0.03 -2.24
CA CYS A 90 11.87 -0.29 -1.44
C CYS A 90 11.08 0.99 -1.16
N TYR A 91 9.79 0.95 -1.50
CA TYR A 91 8.89 2.09 -1.30
C TYR A 91 7.71 1.67 -0.44
N PHE A 92 7.26 2.60 0.40
CA PHE A 92 6.07 2.43 1.22
C PHE A 92 4.94 3.29 0.66
N ALA A 93 3.76 2.69 0.50
CA ALA A 93 2.56 3.38 0.09
C ALA A 93 1.47 3.20 1.15
N SER A 94 1.09 4.29 1.79
CA SER A 94 0.02 4.31 2.78
C SER A 94 -1.24 4.87 2.14
N LEU A 95 -2.31 4.10 2.16
CA LEU A 95 -3.59 4.53 1.59
C LEU A 95 -4.66 4.58 2.67
N GLY A 96 -5.41 5.67 2.66
CA GLY A 96 -6.63 5.81 3.43
C GLY A 96 -7.82 5.75 2.49
N ILE A 97 -8.84 5.00 2.86
CA ILE A 97 -10.02 4.77 2.01
C ILE A 97 -11.25 5.26 2.75
N ALA A 98 -11.99 6.19 2.15
CA ALA A 98 -13.21 6.73 2.73
C ALA A 98 -14.39 6.43 1.82
N SER A 99 -15.48 5.93 2.38
CA SER A 99 -16.72 5.71 1.65
C SER A 99 -17.35 7.05 1.28
N ALA A 100 -17.81 7.19 0.05
CA ALA A 100 -18.54 8.37 -0.40
C ALA A 100 -20.05 8.23 -0.21
N ALA A 101 -20.51 7.19 0.49
CA ALA A 101 -21.94 6.89 0.66
C ALA A 101 -22.66 7.85 1.61
N GLY A 102 -21.95 8.70 2.34
CA GLY A 102 -22.55 9.67 3.26
C GLY A 102 -21.57 10.71 3.73
N GLU A 103 -22.08 11.70 4.45
CA GLU A 103 -21.28 12.84 4.93
C GLU A 103 -20.81 12.69 6.38
N SER A 104 -21.41 11.76 7.14
CA SER A 104 -21.02 11.56 8.54
C SER A 104 -19.67 10.85 8.64
N GLU A 105 -18.97 11.06 9.75
CA GLU A 105 -17.71 10.37 10.02
C GLU A 105 -17.89 8.85 10.03
N GLU A 106 -18.99 8.38 10.61
CA GLU A 106 -19.32 6.97 10.62
C GLU A 106 -19.53 6.42 9.22
N ALA A 107 -20.26 7.13 8.36
CA ALA A 107 -20.48 6.70 6.98
C ALA A 107 -19.18 6.63 6.18
N LYS A 108 -18.28 7.60 6.37
CA LYS A 108 -16.98 7.61 5.67
C LYS A 108 -16.10 6.43 6.06
N SER A 109 -16.21 5.95 7.30
CA SER A 109 -15.41 4.84 7.80
C SER A 109 -16.05 3.46 7.58
N THR A 110 -17.25 3.41 6.99
CA THR A 110 -17.98 2.15 6.77
C THR A 110 -17.72 1.64 5.34
N PRO A 111 -17.12 0.44 5.19
CA PRO A 111 -16.72 -0.08 3.87
C PRO A 111 -17.89 -0.76 3.14
N VAL A 112 -18.87 0.01 2.69
CA VAL A 112 -20.05 -0.51 1.99
C VAL A 112 -19.70 -0.89 0.56
N LYS A 113 -20.17 -2.06 0.10
CA LYS A 113 -19.98 -2.50 -1.28
C LYS A 113 -20.85 -1.66 -2.24
N GLY A 114 -20.34 -1.47 -3.44
CA GLY A 114 -21.10 -0.85 -4.52
C GLY A 114 -21.20 0.66 -4.47
N VAL A 115 -20.45 1.32 -3.60
CA VAL A 115 -20.39 2.78 -3.52
C VAL A 115 -19.04 3.29 -4.00
N HIS A 116 -18.96 4.58 -4.29
CA HIS A 116 -17.69 5.22 -4.62
C HIS A 116 -16.84 5.42 -3.37
N TYR A 117 -15.53 5.48 -3.55
CA TYR A 117 -14.58 5.69 -2.48
C TYR A 117 -13.65 6.84 -2.80
N HIS A 118 -13.25 7.57 -1.78
CA HIS A 118 -12.20 8.57 -1.85
C HIS A 118 -10.91 7.94 -1.32
N ILE A 119 -9.84 8.08 -2.09
CA ILE A 119 -8.54 7.52 -1.72
C ILE A 119 -7.62 8.66 -1.31
N SER A 120 -7.04 8.54 -0.12
CA SER A 120 -6.03 9.45 0.38
C SER A 120 -4.67 8.78 0.23
N PHE A 121 -3.80 9.39 -0.58
CA PHE A 121 -2.47 8.88 -0.84
C PHE A 121 -1.51 10.05 -0.98
N ASP A 122 -0.56 10.15 -0.06
CA ASP A 122 0.35 11.30 0.02
C ASP A 122 1.66 11.10 -0.77
N GLY A 123 1.74 10.05 -1.57
CA GLY A 123 2.91 9.72 -2.36
C GLY A 123 3.72 8.56 -1.79
N LEU A 124 4.72 8.14 -2.54
CA LEU A 124 5.61 7.06 -2.12
C LEU A 124 6.67 7.58 -1.16
N VAL A 125 6.97 6.77 -0.15
CA VAL A 125 8.06 7.05 0.79
C VAL A 125 9.16 6.01 0.55
N ARG A 126 10.36 6.48 0.23
CA ARG A 126 11.51 5.59 0.07
C ARG A 126 11.88 5.01 1.43
N MET A 127 11.91 3.68 1.52
CA MET A 127 12.36 2.99 2.72
C MET A 127 13.80 2.56 2.56
N SER A 128 14.63 2.90 3.54
CA SER A 128 16.03 2.49 3.55
C SER A 128 16.48 2.30 5.00
N LEU A 129 17.44 1.42 5.20
CA LEU A 129 18.05 1.26 6.51
C LEU A 129 19.09 2.35 6.71
N PRO A 130 19.28 2.81 7.97
CA PRO A 130 20.36 3.75 8.25
C PRO A 130 21.70 3.14 7.86
N GLU A 131 22.56 3.94 7.28
CA GLU A 131 23.92 3.47 6.99
C GLU A 131 24.63 3.14 8.31
N PRO A 132 25.39 2.02 8.34
CA PRO A 132 26.15 1.72 9.54
C PRO A 132 27.16 2.84 9.79
N LYS A 133 27.17 3.35 11.04
CA LYS A 133 28.17 4.34 11.44
C LYS A 133 29.53 3.68 11.40
N VAL A 134 30.37 4.15 10.49
CA VAL A 134 31.76 3.73 10.50
C VAL A 134 32.48 4.53 11.58
N THR A 135 32.78 3.89 12.67
CA THR A 135 33.64 4.47 13.69
C THR A 135 35.09 4.22 13.31
N HIS A 136 35.76 5.30 13.09
CA HIS A 136 37.22 5.25 12.89
C HIS A 136 37.95 5.36 14.22
#